data_e6e6b16c995720745464df63ef13a142
#
_entry.id   e6e6b16c995720745464df63ef13a142
#
_cell.length_a   1.000
_cell.length_b   1.000
_cell.length_c   1.000
_cell.angle_alpha   90.00
_cell.angle_beta   90.00
_cell.angle_gamma   90.00
#
_symmetry.space_group_name_H-M   'P 1'
#
loop_
_entity.id
_entity.type
_entity.pdbx_description
1 polymer ?
#
loop_
_entity_poly.entity_id
_entity_poly.type
_entity_poly.pdbx_seq_one_letter_code
_entity_poly.pdbx_strand_id
1 'polypeptide(L)'
;MDVTALMTPMSKYTFRAELDLVTKSNKYSGPQLNLSVLNRNTFKGAELLSLNMAGTFEAQLTRMAENLFSYSWNPDIELTFPRFIVPFKLKPTNSLYVPKTRFVLSYNYMNRVNYFDMNTFKFGYGFKWKNNVKNEHEFNPVNISYTSIGNRSAQFDSLMLSNPLLEKSYEEQFIAGANYSFTYNEQLIPGKRIQYYINLNVETAGNA
;
A
#
# COMPACT_ATOMS: atom_id res chain seq x y z
N MET A 1 14.25 36.35 26.39
CA MET A 1 14.10 34.89 26.71
C MET A 1 14.79 34.16 25.58
N ASP A 2 16.00 33.65 25.84
CA ASP A 2 16.76 32.93 24.82
C ASP A 2 16.31 31.47 24.82
N VAL A 3 15.84 30.97 23.67
CA VAL A 3 15.43 29.59 23.51
C VAL A 3 16.48 28.86 22.68
N THR A 4 17.18 27.91 23.29
CA THR A 4 18.15 27.06 22.62
C THR A 4 17.48 25.73 22.24
N ALA A 5 17.33 25.46 20.96
CA ALA A 5 16.81 24.19 20.47
C ALA A 5 17.98 23.26 20.08
N LEU A 6 18.13 22.16 20.80
CA LEU A 6 19.10 21.11 20.44
C LEU A 6 18.43 20.13 19.47
N MET A 7 18.93 20.07 18.25
CA MET A 7 18.42 19.16 17.22
C MET A 7 19.46 18.08 16.91
N THR A 8 19.05 16.82 16.97
CA THR A 8 19.87 15.70 16.47
C THR A 8 19.53 15.46 15.00
N PRO A 9 20.50 15.56 14.09
CA PRO A 9 20.25 15.33 12.68
C PRO A 9 19.86 13.86 12.44
N MET A 10 18.74 13.62 11.77
CA MET A 10 18.36 12.29 11.32
C MET A 10 19.14 11.92 10.05
N SER A 11 19.51 10.66 9.93
CA SER A 11 20.12 10.09 8.73
C SER A 11 19.20 10.32 7.51
N LYS A 12 19.76 10.84 6.42
CA LYS A 12 19.03 11.09 5.17
C LYS A 12 18.49 9.80 4.56
N TYR A 13 19.26 8.73 4.67
CA TYR A 13 18.91 7.41 4.16
C TYR A 13 18.72 6.42 5.31
N THR A 14 17.73 5.56 5.15
CA THR A 14 17.54 4.38 6.01
C THR A 14 17.35 3.18 5.10
N PHE A 15 18.07 2.12 5.37
CA PHE A 15 17.93 0.83 4.72
C PHE A 15 17.44 -0.20 5.75
N ARG A 16 16.50 -1.04 5.35
CA ARG A 16 15.99 -2.15 6.16
C ARG A 16 15.93 -3.40 5.28
N ALA A 17 16.37 -4.51 5.81
CA ALA A 17 16.23 -5.84 5.21
C ALA A 17 15.64 -6.76 6.29
N GLU A 18 14.59 -7.48 5.95
CA GLU A 18 13.88 -8.41 6.85
C GLU A 18 13.66 -9.72 6.11
N LEU A 19 13.88 -10.82 6.82
CA LEU A 19 13.59 -12.18 6.33
C LEU A 19 12.55 -12.79 7.24
N ASP A 20 11.41 -13.16 6.67
CA ASP A 20 10.27 -13.72 7.36
C ASP A 20 9.96 -15.13 6.87
N LEU A 21 9.28 -15.92 7.70
CA LEU A 21 8.62 -17.15 7.30
C LEU A 21 7.10 -16.91 7.29
N VAL A 22 6.49 -17.08 6.12
CA VAL A 22 5.07 -16.87 5.94
C VAL A 22 4.37 -18.23 5.82
N THR A 23 3.25 -18.39 6.54
CA THR A 23 2.37 -19.53 6.42
C THR A 23 0.95 -19.06 6.19
N LYS A 24 0.31 -19.56 5.13
CA LYS A 24 -1.05 -19.18 4.72
C LYS A 24 -2.07 -20.29 5.04
N SER A 25 -3.33 -19.91 5.21
CA SER A 25 -4.44 -20.85 5.47
C SER A 25 -4.64 -21.90 4.36
N ASN A 26 -4.21 -21.61 3.14
CA ASN A 26 -4.24 -22.53 1.99
C ASN A 26 -3.04 -23.49 1.95
N LYS A 27 -2.31 -23.63 3.07
CA LYS A 27 -1.15 -24.52 3.28
C LYS A 27 0.10 -24.16 2.46
N TYR A 28 0.16 -22.96 1.89
CA TYR A 28 1.40 -22.43 1.33
C TYR A 28 2.27 -21.87 2.46
N SER A 29 3.53 -22.25 2.46
CA SER A 29 4.54 -21.76 3.42
C SER A 29 5.87 -21.53 2.72
N GLY A 30 6.60 -20.51 3.16
CA GLY A 30 7.92 -20.25 2.62
C GLY A 30 8.55 -18.95 3.11
N PRO A 31 9.79 -18.68 2.69
CA PRO A 31 10.49 -17.45 3.04
C PRO A 31 9.96 -16.23 2.27
N GLN A 32 9.99 -15.09 2.93
CA GLN A 32 9.75 -13.77 2.37
C GLN A 32 10.90 -12.85 2.71
N LEU A 33 11.48 -12.20 1.70
CA LEU A 33 12.49 -11.17 1.85
C LEU A 33 11.86 -9.81 1.61
N ASN A 34 12.00 -8.90 2.59
CA ASN A 34 11.54 -7.53 2.50
C ASN A 34 12.75 -6.58 2.52
N LEU A 35 12.85 -5.73 1.50
CA LEU A 35 13.86 -4.69 1.39
C LEU A 35 13.17 -3.34 1.36
N SER A 36 13.67 -2.39 2.14
CA SER A 36 13.13 -1.02 2.20
C SER A 36 14.24 0.00 2.22
N VAL A 37 14.11 1.03 1.40
CA VAL A 37 15.01 2.18 1.35
C VAL A 37 14.18 3.44 1.51
N LEU A 38 14.50 4.25 2.50
CA LEU A 38 13.85 5.54 2.75
C LEU A 38 14.85 6.68 2.56
N ASN A 39 14.51 7.65 1.72
CA ASN A 39 15.22 8.92 1.57
C ASN A 39 14.34 10.06 2.11
N ARG A 40 14.82 10.80 3.12
CA ARG A 40 14.04 11.83 3.83
C ARG A 40 14.18 13.24 3.27
N ASN A 41 14.92 13.43 2.21
CA ASN A 41 15.11 14.75 1.59
C ASN A 41 15.49 14.60 0.12
N THR A 42 14.57 14.07 -0.67
CA THR A 42 14.82 13.65 -2.05
C THR A 42 15.15 14.85 -2.95
N PHE A 43 14.35 15.90 -2.89
CA PHE A 43 14.48 17.10 -3.71
C PHE A 43 14.88 18.35 -2.91
N LYS A 44 15.44 18.18 -1.70
CA LYS A 44 15.85 19.24 -0.77
C LYS A 44 14.70 20.06 -0.15
N GLY A 45 13.47 19.57 -0.23
CA GLY A 45 12.25 20.15 0.34
C GLY A 45 11.59 19.25 1.39
N ALA A 46 12.36 18.36 2.05
CA ALA A 46 11.90 17.37 3.02
C ALA A 46 10.89 16.35 2.45
N GLU A 47 10.95 16.12 1.15
CA GLU A 47 10.18 15.05 0.51
C GLU A 47 10.71 13.68 0.94
N LEU A 48 9.78 12.76 1.20
CA LEU A 48 10.08 11.37 1.54
C LEU A 48 9.91 10.50 0.30
N LEU A 49 10.96 9.80 -0.08
CA LEU A 49 10.89 8.73 -1.07
C LEU A 49 11.11 7.40 -0.36
N SER A 50 10.12 6.53 -0.42
CA SER A 50 10.19 5.16 0.06
C SER A 50 10.19 4.20 -1.12
N LEU A 51 11.18 3.33 -1.17
CA LEU A 51 11.27 2.24 -2.13
C LEU A 51 11.20 0.95 -1.33
N ASN A 52 10.19 0.13 -1.59
CA ASN A 52 10.01 -1.15 -0.93
C ASN A 52 9.97 -2.26 -1.98
N MET A 53 10.51 -3.41 -1.64
CA MET A 53 10.46 -4.61 -2.46
C MET A 53 10.25 -5.81 -1.56
N ALA A 54 9.18 -6.56 -1.79
CA ALA A 54 8.95 -7.84 -1.14
C ALA A 54 9.07 -8.96 -2.17
N GLY A 55 9.80 -10.00 -1.86
CA GLY A 55 9.91 -11.22 -2.65
C GLY A 55 9.52 -12.42 -1.81
N THR A 56 8.60 -13.27 -2.31
CA THR A 56 8.19 -14.50 -1.61
C THR A 56 8.41 -15.71 -2.49
N PHE A 57 8.80 -16.79 -1.87
CA PHE A 57 8.81 -18.12 -2.47
C PHE A 57 8.05 -19.05 -1.53
N GLU A 58 6.99 -19.68 -2.01
CA GLU A 58 6.10 -20.52 -1.20
C GLU A 58 5.94 -21.89 -1.84
N ALA A 59 5.88 -22.92 -1.01
CA ALA A 59 5.55 -24.28 -1.42
C ALA A 59 4.31 -24.76 -0.66
N GLN A 60 3.45 -25.50 -1.34
CA GLN A 60 2.30 -26.13 -0.69
C GLN A 60 2.72 -27.45 -0.06
N LEU A 61 2.65 -27.52 1.27
CA LEU A 61 2.99 -28.69 2.06
C LEU A 61 1.76 -29.62 2.15
N THR A 62 1.50 -30.40 1.10
CA THR A 62 0.41 -31.39 1.08
C THR A 62 0.97 -32.78 0.75
N ARG A 63 0.57 -33.79 1.53
CA ARG A 63 1.08 -35.16 1.43
C ARG A 63 0.73 -35.94 0.15
N MET A 64 -0.18 -35.41 -0.70
CA MET A 64 -0.77 -36.17 -1.80
C MET A 64 -0.86 -35.43 -3.15
N ALA A 65 -0.28 -34.25 -3.27
CA ALA A 65 -0.31 -33.50 -4.54
C ALA A 65 1.10 -33.21 -5.01
N GLU A 66 1.26 -33.02 -6.33
CA GLU A 66 2.45 -32.46 -6.91
C GLU A 66 2.85 -31.20 -6.12
N ASN A 67 4.14 -31.05 -5.81
CA ASN A 67 4.65 -29.90 -5.08
C ASN A 67 4.33 -28.63 -5.86
N LEU A 68 3.30 -27.91 -5.42
CA LEU A 68 2.89 -26.66 -6.02
C LEU A 68 3.73 -25.53 -5.42
N PHE A 69 4.41 -24.83 -6.30
CA PHE A 69 5.22 -23.67 -5.93
C PHE A 69 4.56 -22.38 -6.39
N SER A 70 4.77 -21.33 -5.62
CA SER A 70 4.39 -19.98 -5.98
C SER A 70 5.53 -19.03 -5.64
N TYR A 71 5.82 -18.10 -6.52
CA TYR A 71 6.71 -17.00 -6.20
C TYR A 71 6.07 -15.68 -6.60
N SER A 72 6.38 -14.66 -5.81
CA SER A 72 5.93 -13.31 -6.10
C SER A 72 7.02 -12.28 -5.79
N TRP A 73 6.93 -11.14 -6.46
CA TRP A 73 7.75 -9.97 -6.15
C TRP A 73 6.91 -8.70 -6.30
N ASN A 74 7.08 -7.79 -5.36
CA ASN A 74 6.20 -6.64 -5.16
C ASN A 74 7.04 -5.38 -4.93
N PRO A 75 7.55 -4.71 -5.98
CA PRO A 75 8.14 -3.39 -5.85
C PRO A 75 7.04 -2.36 -5.61
N ASP A 76 7.33 -1.42 -4.70
CA ASP A 76 6.47 -0.31 -4.33
C ASP A 76 7.31 0.96 -4.20
N ILE A 77 6.83 2.04 -4.80
CA ILE A 77 7.44 3.37 -4.76
C ILE A 77 6.43 4.33 -4.18
N GLU A 78 6.77 4.96 -3.07
CA GLU A 78 5.96 6.02 -2.47
C GLU A 78 6.75 7.32 -2.38
N LEU A 79 6.18 8.39 -2.91
CA LEU A 79 6.72 9.73 -2.83
C LEU A 79 5.75 10.64 -2.08
N THR A 80 6.17 11.13 -0.93
CA THR A 80 5.39 12.02 -0.07
C THR A 80 5.99 13.42 -0.03
N PHE A 81 5.19 14.41 -0.37
CA PHE A 81 5.52 15.84 -0.28
C PHE A 81 4.91 16.44 0.98
N PRO A 82 5.65 17.26 1.76
CA PRO A 82 5.12 17.96 2.94
C PRO A 82 4.33 19.22 2.56
N ARG A 83 3.49 19.14 1.55
CA ARG A 83 2.63 20.22 1.05
C ARG A 83 1.51 19.67 0.19
N PHE A 84 0.45 20.45 -0.04
CA PHE A 84 -0.51 20.13 -1.09
C PHE A 84 0.09 20.37 -2.48
N ILE A 85 0.03 19.35 -3.34
CA ILE A 85 0.33 19.45 -4.77
C ILE A 85 -0.98 19.23 -5.52
N VAL A 86 -1.60 20.33 -5.93
CA VAL A 86 -2.87 20.37 -6.65
C VAL A 86 -2.74 21.28 -7.87
N PRO A 87 -3.53 21.06 -8.95
CA PRO A 87 -3.46 21.87 -10.16
C PRO A 87 -4.02 23.29 -10.01
N PHE A 88 -4.54 23.64 -8.83
CA PHE A 88 -5.13 24.95 -8.52
C PHE A 88 -4.46 25.56 -7.27
N LYS A 89 -4.49 26.90 -7.17
CA LYS A 89 -3.88 27.62 -6.04
C LYS A 89 -4.76 27.46 -4.79
N LEU A 90 -4.24 26.80 -3.76
CA LEU A 90 -4.83 26.79 -2.42
C LEU A 90 -4.33 28.00 -1.62
N LYS A 91 -5.24 28.62 -0.87
CA LYS A 91 -4.83 29.64 0.13
C LYS A 91 -3.99 28.96 1.20
N PRO A 92 -2.87 29.56 1.61
CA PRO A 92 -2.07 29.01 2.70
C PRO A 92 -2.93 28.93 3.96
N THR A 93 -3.01 27.77 4.55
CA THR A 93 -3.69 27.55 5.83
C THR A 93 -2.66 27.76 6.93
N ASN A 94 -2.93 28.65 7.88
CA ASN A 94 -2.11 28.86 9.08
C ASN A 94 -2.28 27.67 10.06
N SER A 95 -2.14 26.46 9.57
CA SER A 95 -2.22 25.26 10.38
C SER A 95 -0.84 24.90 10.92
N LEU A 96 -0.77 24.52 12.18
CA LEU A 96 0.43 23.94 12.82
C LEU A 96 0.77 22.56 12.24
N TYR A 97 -0.14 21.96 11.45
CA TYR A 97 0.02 20.63 10.88
C TYR A 97 0.34 20.74 9.40
N VAL A 98 1.48 20.18 9.03
CA VAL A 98 1.93 20.15 7.64
C VAL A 98 1.09 19.14 6.85
N PRO A 99 0.37 19.58 5.81
CA PRO A 99 -0.36 18.66 4.95
C PRO A 99 0.62 17.84 4.12
N LYS A 100 0.16 16.69 3.66
CA LYS A 100 0.97 15.78 2.83
C LYS A 100 0.24 15.45 1.55
N THR A 101 0.98 15.40 0.45
CA THR A 101 0.54 14.79 -0.80
C THR A 101 1.35 13.52 -1.01
N ARG A 102 0.68 12.43 -1.36
CA ARG A 102 1.28 11.12 -1.55
C ARG A 102 1.00 10.60 -2.96
N PHE A 103 2.05 10.14 -3.62
CA PHE A 103 2.00 9.39 -4.86
C PHE A 103 2.50 7.98 -4.57
N VAL A 104 1.75 6.98 -4.99
CA VAL A 104 2.10 5.57 -4.83
C VAL A 104 2.07 4.90 -6.19
N LEU A 105 3.11 4.15 -6.50
CA LEU A 105 3.17 3.27 -7.66
C LEU A 105 3.61 1.90 -7.18
N SER A 106 2.76 0.90 -7.37
CA SER A 106 3.04 -0.47 -6.96
C SER A 106 2.85 -1.41 -8.13
N TYR A 107 3.70 -2.42 -8.19
CA TYR A 107 3.56 -3.53 -9.10
C TYR A 107 3.61 -4.83 -8.31
N ASN A 108 2.73 -5.75 -8.59
CA ASN A 108 2.72 -7.08 -8.02
C ASN A 108 2.76 -8.10 -9.15
N TYR A 109 3.77 -8.93 -9.13
CA TYR A 109 3.85 -10.12 -9.97
C TYR A 109 3.76 -11.36 -9.09
N MET A 110 2.89 -12.28 -9.47
CA MET A 110 2.75 -13.58 -8.83
C MET A 110 2.70 -14.66 -9.89
N ASN A 111 3.55 -15.66 -9.77
CA ASN A 111 3.49 -16.87 -10.57
C ASN A 111 3.08 -18.05 -9.68
N ARG A 112 2.07 -18.76 -10.08
CA ARG A 112 1.75 -20.10 -9.59
C ARG A 112 2.17 -21.12 -10.61
N VAL A 113 3.27 -21.77 -10.33
CA VAL A 113 3.84 -22.78 -11.22
C VAL A 113 2.79 -23.81 -11.62
N ASN A 114 2.70 -24.09 -12.90
CA ASN A 114 1.71 -24.98 -13.54
C ASN A 114 0.25 -24.46 -13.54
N TYR A 115 -0.02 -23.22 -13.11
CA TYR A 115 -1.37 -22.66 -13.13
C TYR A 115 -1.47 -21.37 -13.95
N PHE A 116 -0.89 -20.27 -13.48
CA PHE A 116 -1.01 -18.95 -14.12
C PHE A 116 0.01 -17.95 -13.59
N ASP A 117 0.17 -16.86 -14.33
CA ASP A 117 0.83 -15.63 -13.88
C ASP A 117 -0.21 -14.54 -13.63
N MET A 118 0.01 -13.73 -12.61
CA MET A 118 -0.83 -12.57 -12.33
C MET A 118 0.04 -11.33 -12.20
N ASN A 119 -0.34 -10.28 -12.90
CA ASN A 119 0.27 -8.97 -12.87
C ASN A 119 -0.73 -7.96 -12.34
N THR A 120 -0.36 -7.19 -11.33
CA THR A 120 -1.21 -6.11 -10.81
C THR A 120 -0.41 -4.82 -10.74
N PHE A 121 -0.88 -3.80 -11.44
CA PHE A 121 -0.37 -2.44 -11.35
C PHE A 121 -1.31 -1.60 -10.51
N LYS A 122 -0.76 -0.81 -9.60
CA LYS A 122 -1.53 0.14 -8.79
C LYS A 122 -0.90 1.51 -8.84
N PHE A 123 -1.74 2.51 -9.02
CA PHE A 123 -1.37 3.91 -8.92
C PHE A 123 -2.32 4.61 -7.95
N GLY A 124 -1.74 5.33 -6.99
CA GLY A 124 -2.48 6.12 -6.01
C GLY A 124 -1.98 7.56 -5.96
N TYR A 125 -2.92 8.50 -5.86
CA TYR A 125 -2.65 9.90 -5.60
C TYR A 125 -3.59 10.38 -4.52
N GLY A 126 -3.03 10.97 -3.45
CA GLY A 126 -3.83 11.31 -2.29
C GLY A 126 -3.25 12.43 -1.44
N PHE A 127 -4.09 12.92 -0.54
CA PHE A 127 -3.82 13.99 0.41
C PHE A 127 -4.12 13.54 1.82
N LYS A 128 -3.26 13.97 2.75
CA LYS A 128 -3.46 13.75 4.16
C LYS A 128 -3.20 15.04 4.92
N TRP A 129 -4.15 15.47 5.75
CA TRP A 129 -4.02 16.68 6.54
C TRP A 129 -4.72 16.56 7.89
N LYS A 130 -4.35 17.44 8.81
CA LYS A 130 -4.98 17.59 10.13
C LYS A 130 -5.48 19.01 10.31
N ASN A 131 -6.68 19.16 10.83
CA ASN A 131 -7.21 20.44 11.24
C ASN A 131 -6.78 20.78 12.68
N ASN A 132 -6.66 19.75 13.53
CA ASN A 132 -6.21 19.82 14.92
C ASN A 132 -5.60 18.48 15.34
N VAL A 133 -5.19 18.33 16.60
CA VAL A 133 -4.59 17.10 17.15
C VAL A 133 -5.49 15.88 16.95
N LYS A 134 -6.83 16.07 17.03
CA LYS A 134 -7.80 14.97 17.01
C LYS A 134 -8.29 14.59 15.61
N ASN A 135 -8.38 15.59 14.72
CA ASN A 135 -9.05 15.43 13.42
C ASN A 135 -8.03 15.24 12.31
N GLU A 136 -8.05 14.09 11.70
CA GLU A 136 -7.23 13.75 10.55
C GLU A 136 -8.14 13.41 9.37
N HIS A 137 -7.76 13.88 8.20
CA HIS A 137 -8.43 13.66 6.94
C HIS A 137 -7.46 13.01 5.97
N GLU A 138 -7.93 12.03 5.24
CA GLU A 138 -7.22 11.43 4.12
C GLU A 138 -8.17 11.36 2.92
N PHE A 139 -7.76 11.93 1.80
CA PHE A 139 -8.52 11.93 0.56
C PHE A 139 -7.64 11.46 -0.58
N ASN A 140 -8.00 10.36 -1.19
CA ASN A 140 -7.34 9.80 -2.35
C ASN A 140 -8.27 9.90 -3.54
N PRO A 141 -8.21 10.99 -4.34
CA PRO A 141 -9.07 11.20 -5.50
C PRO A 141 -8.80 10.22 -6.64
N VAL A 142 -7.61 9.62 -6.67
CA VAL A 142 -7.23 8.68 -7.73
C VAL A 142 -6.62 7.44 -7.10
N ASN A 143 -7.32 6.33 -7.25
CA ASN A 143 -6.84 4.99 -6.99
C ASN A 143 -7.14 4.15 -8.22
N ILE A 144 -6.12 3.69 -8.91
CA ILE A 144 -6.23 2.86 -10.10
C ILE A 144 -5.55 1.53 -9.82
N SER A 145 -6.23 0.44 -10.14
CA SER A 145 -5.68 -0.91 -10.09
C SER A 145 -6.02 -1.63 -11.37
N TYR A 146 -5.00 -2.15 -12.04
CA TYR A 146 -5.15 -3.01 -13.21
C TYR A 146 -4.53 -4.37 -12.91
N THR A 147 -5.34 -5.41 -13.05
CA THR A 147 -4.91 -6.80 -12.86
C THR A 147 -5.10 -7.57 -14.15
N SER A 148 -4.05 -8.22 -14.61
CA SER A 148 -4.07 -9.12 -15.75
C SER A 148 -3.54 -10.50 -15.38
N ILE A 149 -4.07 -11.52 -16.05
CA ILE A 149 -3.68 -12.92 -15.85
C ILE A 149 -3.15 -13.46 -17.16
N GLY A 150 -1.90 -13.91 -17.13
CA GLY A 150 -1.20 -14.49 -18.26
C GLY A 150 -0.86 -15.96 -18.05
N ASN A 151 -0.31 -16.58 -19.10
CA ASN A 151 0.29 -17.92 -19.06
C ASN A 151 -0.57 -18.97 -18.37
N ARG A 152 -1.88 -18.99 -18.65
CA ARG A 152 -2.80 -19.98 -18.09
C ARG A 152 -2.47 -21.37 -18.62
N SER A 153 -2.40 -22.35 -17.74
CA SER A 153 -2.24 -23.76 -18.12
C SER A 153 -3.58 -24.36 -18.51
N ALA A 154 -3.57 -25.38 -19.37
CA ALA A 154 -4.77 -26.13 -19.74
C ALA A 154 -5.48 -26.74 -18.52
N GLN A 155 -4.71 -27.12 -17.49
CA GLN A 155 -5.23 -27.61 -16.23
C GLN A 155 -6.02 -26.54 -15.47
N PHE A 156 -5.51 -25.31 -15.42
CA PHE A 156 -6.19 -24.17 -14.82
C PHE A 156 -7.45 -23.78 -15.60
N ASP A 157 -7.38 -23.75 -16.94
CA ASP A 157 -8.54 -23.45 -17.78
C ASP A 157 -9.67 -24.50 -17.58
N SER A 158 -9.34 -25.78 -17.43
CA SER A 158 -10.34 -26.79 -17.14
C SER A 158 -11.00 -26.62 -15.76
N LEU A 159 -10.26 -26.16 -14.76
CA LEU A 159 -10.81 -25.83 -13.45
C LEU A 159 -11.75 -24.62 -13.51
N MET A 160 -11.42 -23.61 -14.29
CA MET A 160 -12.25 -22.43 -14.49
C MET A 160 -13.57 -22.77 -15.19
N LEU A 161 -13.53 -23.57 -16.24
CA LEU A 161 -14.73 -24.06 -16.95
C LEU A 161 -15.66 -24.85 -16.06
N SER A 162 -15.10 -25.57 -15.07
CA SER A 162 -15.90 -26.35 -14.11
C SER A 162 -16.51 -25.51 -12.99
N ASN A 163 -16.05 -24.27 -12.77
CA ASN A 163 -16.51 -23.41 -11.68
C ASN A 163 -16.63 -21.93 -12.13
N PRO A 164 -17.82 -21.48 -12.56
CA PRO A 164 -18.06 -20.11 -13.04
C PRO A 164 -17.72 -19.01 -12.01
N LEU A 165 -17.72 -19.30 -10.71
CA LEU A 165 -17.33 -18.33 -9.68
C LEU A 165 -15.81 -18.09 -9.68
N LEU A 166 -15.03 -19.13 -9.98
CA LEU A 166 -13.58 -19.00 -10.16
C LEU A 166 -13.27 -18.19 -11.41
N GLU A 167 -13.96 -18.44 -12.51
CA GLU A 167 -13.77 -17.68 -13.76
C GLU A 167 -13.88 -16.18 -13.52
N LYS A 168 -14.96 -15.72 -12.90
CA LYS A 168 -15.16 -14.30 -12.53
C LYS A 168 -14.09 -13.73 -11.58
N SER A 169 -13.55 -14.57 -10.71
CA SER A 169 -12.51 -14.15 -9.74
C SER A 169 -11.14 -13.96 -10.39
N TYR A 170 -10.95 -14.51 -11.57
CA TYR A 170 -9.69 -14.49 -12.33
C TYR A 170 -9.84 -13.78 -13.68
N GLU A 171 -10.85 -12.94 -13.84
CA GLU A 171 -10.95 -12.04 -15.01
C GLU A 171 -9.97 -10.87 -14.88
N GLU A 172 -9.57 -10.33 -16.02
CA GLU A 172 -8.84 -9.07 -16.05
C GLU A 172 -9.71 -7.94 -15.51
N GLN A 173 -9.15 -7.12 -14.63
CA GLN A 173 -9.91 -6.08 -13.95
C GLN A 173 -9.18 -4.75 -14.02
N PHE A 174 -9.88 -3.73 -14.47
CA PHE A 174 -9.46 -2.35 -14.34
C PHE A 174 -10.42 -1.65 -13.36
N ILE A 175 -9.90 -1.27 -12.19
CA ILE A 175 -10.67 -0.62 -11.14
C ILE A 175 -10.12 0.78 -10.97
N ALA A 176 -11.00 1.78 -11.12
CA ALA A 176 -10.69 3.17 -10.79
C ALA A 176 -11.65 3.66 -9.72
N GLY A 177 -11.14 4.38 -8.74
CA GLY A 177 -11.94 4.84 -7.62
C GLY A 177 -11.34 6.00 -6.87
N ALA A 178 -12.11 6.49 -5.91
CA ALA A 178 -11.70 7.50 -4.94
C ALA A 178 -12.14 7.07 -3.55
N ASN A 179 -11.36 7.41 -2.53
CA ASN A 179 -11.76 7.21 -1.16
C ASN A 179 -11.45 8.42 -0.29
N TYR A 180 -12.31 8.60 0.72
CA TYR A 180 -12.14 9.61 1.75
C TYR A 180 -12.27 8.96 3.13
N SER A 181 -11.30 9.25 4.01
CA SER A 181 -11.28 8.80 5.39
C SER A 181 -11.21 10.00 6.33
N PHE A 182 -12.06 9.98 7.33
CA PHE A 182 -12.04 10.93 8.44
C PHE A 182 -11.80 10.18 9.75
N THR A 183 -10.77 10.61 10.49
CA THR A 183 -10.45 10.03 11.80
C THR A 183 -10.56 11.10 12.87
N TYR A 184 -11.42 10.84 13.87
CA TYR A 184 -11.47 11.58 15.13
C TYR A 184 -10.83 10.73 16.24
N ASN A 185 -9.76 11.23 16.85
CA ASN A 185 -8.99 10.49 17.85
C ASN A 185 -8.70 11.37 19.10
N GLU A 186 -9.39 11.08 20.19
CA GLU A 186 -9.13 11.73 21.49
C GLU A 186 -8.06 11.02 22.33
N GLN A 187 -7.64 9.81 21.97
CA GLN A 187 -6.63 9.05 22.72
C GLN A 187 -5.26 9.73 22.75
N LEU A 188 -5.05 10.70 21.87
CA LEU A 188 -3.83 11.52 21.80
C LEU A 188 -3.76 12.60 22.90
N ILE A 189 -4.85 12.83 23.65
CA ILE A 189 -4.94 13.86 24.68
C ILE A 189 -4.95 13.21 26.07
N PRO A 190 -3.89 13.38 26.87
CA PRO A 190 -3.84 12.83 28.21
C PRO A 190 -4.87 13.51 29.13
N GLY A 191 -5.35 12.80 30.14
CA GLY A 191 -6.16 13.36 31.23
C GLY A 191 -7.67 13.17 31.14
N LYS A 192 -8.20 12.57 30.07
CA LYS A 192 -9.61 12.20 29.98
C LYS A 192 -9.82 10.75 30.42
N ARG A 193 -10.84 10.51 31.26
CA ARG A 193 -11.21 9.18 31.74
C ARG A 193 -11.87 8.30 30.65
N ILE A 194 -12.56 8.95 29.69
CA ILE A 194 -13.20 8.33 28.54
C ILE A 194 -12.69 9.03 27.29
N GLN A 195 -12.19 8.28 26.33
CA GLN A 195 -11.62 8.77 25.08
C GLN A 195 -12.31 8.08 23.91
N TYR A 196 -12.71 8.88 22.93
CA TYR A 196 -13.39 8.38 21.73
C TYR A 196 -12.42 8.26 20.56
N TYR A 197 -12.60 7.19 19.80
CA TYR A 197 -11.99 7.00 18.49
C TYR A 197 -13.09 6.70 17.49
N ILE A 198 -13.19 7.50 16.42
CA ILE A 198 -14.16 7.32 15.35
C ILE A 198 -13.39 7.39 14.04
N ASN A 199 -13.60 6.39 13.18
CA ASN A 199 -13.08 6.39 11.82
C ASN A 199 -14.24 6.16 10.86
N LEU A 200 -14.40 7.11 9.91
CA LEU A 200 -15.41 7.07 8.86
C LEU A 200 -14.70 6.94 7.51
N ASN A 201 -15.10 5.95 6.73
CA ASN A 201 -14.57 5.73 5.38
C ASN A 201 -15.71 5.76 4.38
N VAL A 202 -15.48 6.47 3.27
CA VAL A 202 -16.36 6.49 2.10
C VAL A 202 -15.50 6.14 0.89
N GLU A 203 -15.90 5.13 0.15
CA GLU A 203 -15.21 4.67 -1.03
C GLU A 203 -16.15 4.59 -2.22
N THR A 204 -15.67 5.03 -3.37
CA THR A 204 -16.34 4.86 -4.66
C THR A 204 -15.39 4.12 -5.58
N ALA A 205 -15.84 3.05 -6.18
CA ALA A 205 -15.06 2.27 -7.14
C ALA A 205 -15.96 1.91 -8.34
N GLY A 206 -15.37 1.96 -9.52
CA GLY A 206 -15.99 1.51 -10.76
C GLY A 206 -15.05 0.54 -11.48
N ASN A 207 -15.64 -0.48 -12.10
CA ASN A 207 -14.95 -1.37 -13.02
C ASN A 207 -15.25 -0.89 -14.44
N ALA A 208 -14.22 -0.74 -15.28
CA ALA A 208 -14.34 -0.31 -16.67
C ALA A 208 -13.82 -1.40 -17.60
#